data_3eebd714da56cfd613b360e802a372e7
#
_entry.id   3eebd714da56cfd613b360e802a372e7
#
_cell.length_a   1.000
_cell.length_b   1.000
_cell.length_c   1.000
_cell.angle_alpha   90.00
_cell.angle_beta   90.00
_cell.angle_gamma   90.00
#
_symmetry.space_group_name_H-M   'P 1'
#
loop_
_entity.id
_entity.type
_entity.pdbx_description
1 polymer ?
#
loop_
_entity_poly.entity_id
_entity_poly.type
_entity_poly.pdbx_seq_one_letter_code
_entity_poly.pdbx_strand_id
1 'polypeptide(L)'
;MTNVYFIRHAEPNFDNHDDMTRELSAKGLKDRELITGFLLDKQIDAVISSPFKRAIDTVRDFANKNGMDITIIDDFRERKVDSCWIEDFTSFSKKQWEDFTYKLSDGECLAEVQQRNIAALDKILDDYRDQNIVVGSHGTALSTIINYYDKTFGYNEFDDIRHLMPWVVQFAFDGKKLIQIKKYNLFENSH
;
A
#
# COMPACT_ATOMS: atom_id res chain seq x y z
N MET A 1 -15.88 -3.55 14.97
CA MET A 1 -14.43 -3.54 14.66
C MET A 1 -14.21 -3.11 13.21
N THR A 2 -13.31 -2.18 12.98
CA THR A 2 -12.94 -1.72 11.62
C THR A 2 -11.79 -2.58 11.09
N ASN A 3 -11.94 -3.16 9.88
CA ASN A 3 -10.87 -3.85 9.20
C ASN A 3 -10.40 -3.03 7.99
N VAL A 4 -9.12 -2.75 7.92
CA VAL A 4 -8.50 -2.05 6.79
C VAL A 4 -7.56 -3.00 6.06
N TYR A 5 -7.90 -3.33 4.81
CA TYR A 5 -7.11 -4.16 3.92
C TYR A 5 -6.26 -3.27 3.03
N PHE A 6 -5.01 -3.05 3.41
CA PHE A 6 -4.05 -2.37 2.55
C PHE A 6 -3.55 -3.30 1.47
N ILE A 7 -3.63 -2.84 0.24
CA ILE A 7 -3.23 -3.58 -0.96
C ILE A 7 -2.04 -2.87 -1.59
N ARG A 8 -0.83 -3.43 -1.46
CA ARG A 8 0.26 -3.03 -2.34
C ARG A 8 -0.11 -3.37 -3.77
N HIS A 9 0.07 -2.43 -4.69
CA HIS A 9 -0.26 -2.61 -6.10
C HIS A 9 0.40 -3.85 -6.72
N ALA A 10 -0.25 -4.42 -7.74
CA ALA A 10 0.30 -5.46 -8.59
C ALA A 10 1.50 -4.93 -9.40
N GLU A 11 2.19 -5.81 -10.12
CA GLU A 11 3.40 -5.45 -10.87
C GLU A 11 3.15 -4.29 -11.84
N PRO A 12 3.90 -3.17 -11.72
CA PRO A 12 3.74 -2.03 -12.63
C PRO A 12 4.59 -2.21 -13.89
N ASN A 13 4.31 -1.42 -14.92
CA ASN A 13 5.19 -1.26 -16.07
C ASN A 13 6.43 -0.44 -15.65
N PHE A 14 7.58 -1.09 -15.46
CA PHE A 14 8.82 -0.45 -15.04
C PHE A 14 9.47 0.44 -16.10
N ASP A 15 9.06 0.33 -17.37
CA ASP A 15 9.55 1.21 -18.44
C ASP A 15 8.93 2.61 -18.37
N ASN A 16 7.77 2.74 -17.72
CA ASN A 16 7.15 4.02 -17.42
C ASN A 16 7.68 4.58 -16.09
N HIS A 17 8.49 5.63 -16.12
CA HIS A 17 9.12 6.23 -14.94
C HIS A 17 8.27 7.35 -14.30
N ASP A 18 7.12 7.69 -14.86
CA ASP A 18 6.19 8.65 -14.25
C ASP A 18 5.35 7.97 -13.16
N ASP A 19 5.54 8.38 -11.91
CA ASP A 19 4.89 7.76 -10.76
C ASP A 19 3.36 7.88 -10.80
N MET A 20 2.81 9.00 -11.31
CA MET A 20 1.35 9.21 -11.37
C MET A 20 0.70 8.29 -12.40
N THR A 21 1.29 8.21 -13.59
CA THR A 21 0.69 7.56 -14.76
C THR A 21 1.17 6.12 -14.97
N ARG A 22 2.17 5.66 -14.20
CA ARG A 22 2.69 4.28 -14.30
C ARG A 22 1.58 3.28 -14.10
N GLU A 23 1.23 2.59 -15.18
CA GLU A 23 0.21 1.56 -15.25
C GLU A 23 0.72 0.19 -14.78
N LEU A 24 -0.17 -0.79 -14.66
CA LEU A 24 0.19 -2.18 -14.42
C LEU A 24 0.79 -2.81 -15.69
N SER A 25 1.75 -3.72 -15.52
CA SER A 25 2.22 -4.62 -16.58
C SER A 25 1.12 -5.62 -17.00
N ALA A 26 1.31 -6.34 -18.09
CA ALA A 26 0.40 -7.42 -18.48
C ALA A 26 0.26 -8.48 -17.38
N LYS A 27 1.36 -8.79 -16.68
CA LYS A 27 1.37 -9.67 -15.50
C LYS A 27 0.59 -9.06 -14.36
N GLY A 28 0.81 -7.78 -14.04
CA GLY A 28 0.09 -7.07 -12.98
C GLY A 28 -1.41 -7.00 -13.22
N LEU A 29 -1.85 -6.82 -14.48
CA LEU A 29 -3.27 -6.87 -14.86
C LEU A 29 -3.90 -8.24 -14.62
N LYS A 30 -3.15 -9.32 -14.77
CA LYS A 30 -3.59 -10.68 -14.44
C LYS A 30 -3.58 -10.91 -12.93
N ASP A 31 -2.49 -10.55 -12.26
CA ASP A 31 -2.29 -10.83 -10.84
C ASP A 31 -3.25 -10.03 -9.93
N ARG A 32 -3.80 -8.87 -10.38
CA ARG A 32 -4.85 -8.16 -9.62
C ARG A 32 -6.12 -8.99 -9.41
N GLU A 33 -6.35 -10.02 -10.23
CA GLU A 33 -7.47 -10.95 -10.04
C GLU A 33 -7.34 -11.73 -8.73
N LEU A 34 -6.12 -11.97 -8.23
CA LEU A 34 -5.87 -12.55 -6.92
C LEU A 34 -6.44 -11.66 -5.80
N ILE A 35 -6.33 -10.34 -5.95
CA ILE A 35 -6.92 -9.36 -5.02
C ILE A 35 -8.44 -9.45 -5.06
N THR A 36 -9.02 -9.46 -6.26
CA THR A 36 -10.46 -9.60 -6.42
C THR A 36 -10.97 -10.88 -5.75
N GLY A 37 -10.33 -12.02 -6.01
CA GLY A 37 -10.68 -13.30 -5.38
C GLY A 37 -10.56 -13.27 -3.86
N PHE A 38 -9.47 -12.68 -3.33
CA PHE A 38 -9.25 -12.56 -1.89
C PHE A 38 -10.32 -11.71 -1.19
N LEU A 39 -10.82 -10.67 -1.84
CA LEU A 39 -11.76 -9.72 -1.25
C LEU A 39 -13.23 -10.16 -1.32
N LEU A 40 -13.59 -11.17 -2.13
CA LEU A 40 -14.97 -11.57 -2.37
C LEU A 40 -15.76 -11.95 -1.09
N ASP A 41 -15.09 -12.56 -0.12
CA ASP A 41 -15.70 -13.02 1.15
C ASP A 41 -15.47 -12.03 2.31
N LYS A 42 -14.87 -10.86 2.08
CA LYS A 42 -14.49 -9.91 3.12
C LYS A 42 -15.57 -8.87 3.45
N GLN A 43 -16.71 -8.90 2.77
CA GLN A 43 -17.83 -7.95 3.01
C GLN A 43 -17.33 -6.49 3.01
N ILE A 44 -16.67 -6.09 1.92
CA ILE A 44 -16.07 -4.77 1.79
C ILE A 44 -17.14 -3.69 1.66
N ASP A 45 -17.06 -2.65 2.48
CA ASP A 45 -18.00 -1.51 2.52
C ASP A 45 -17.51 -0.32 1.71
N ALA A 46 -16.18 -0.11 1.59
CA ALA A 46 -15.59 1.01 0.87
C ALA A 46 -14.27 0.64 0.19
N VAL A 47 -14.03 1.26 -0.96
CA VAL A 47 -12.75 1.15 -1.68
C VAL A 47 -12.10 2.53 -1.78
N ILE A 48 -10.90 2.63 -1.25
CA ILE A 48 -10.06 3.82 -1.23
C ILE A 48 -8.78 3.51 -1.99
N SER A 49 -8.13 4.49 -2.56
CA SER A 49 -6.81 4.32 -3.19
C SER A 49 -5.95 5.56 -3.11
N SER A 50 -4.65 5.35 -3.13
CA SER A 50 -3.67 6.35 -3.54
C SER A 50 -4.01 6.88 -4.95
N PRO A 51 -3.59 8.12 -5.30
CA PRO A 51 -3.86 8.68 -6.63
C PRO A 51 -3.07 8.02 -7.76
N PHE A 52 -2.07 7.20 -7.47
CA PHE A 52 -1.21 6.60 -8.49
C PHE A 52 -1.93 5.50 -9.26
N LYS A 53 -1.84 5.58 -10.60
CA LYS A 53 -2.57 4.70 -11.52
C LYS A 53 -2.44 3.21 -11.17
N ARG A 54 -1.23 2.73 -10.85
CA ARG A 54 -0.98 1.33 -10.50
C ARG A 54 -1.75 0.85 -9.27
N ALA A 55 -1.91 1.72 -8.25
CA ALA A 55 -2.68 1.39 -7.06
C ALA A 55 -4.18 1.35 -7.35
N ILE A 56 -4.67 2.36 -8.08
CA ILE A 56 -6.07 2.44 -8.53
C ILE A 56 -6.40 1.20 -9.38
N ASP A 57 -5.59 0.88 -10.39
CA ASP A 57 -5.84 -0.23 -11.31
C ASP A 57 -5.81 -1.60 -10.63
N THR A 58 -5.06 -1.73 -9.52
CA THR A 58 -5.01 -2.97 -8.74
C THR A 58 -6.35 -3.27 -8.05
N VAL A 59 -7.01 -2.25 -7.47
CA VAL A 59 -8.29 -2.42 -6.76
C VAL A 59 -9.51 -2.24 -7.66
N ARG A 60 -9.33 -1.70 -8.86
CA ARG A 60 -10.40 -1.37 -9.81
C ARG A 60 -11.22 -2.58 -10.25
N ASP A 61 -10.57 -3.73 -10.47
CA ASP A 61 -11.30 -4.94 -10.91
C ASP A 61 -12.32 -5.38 -9.86
N PHE A 62 -11.92 -5.40 -8.59
CA PHE A 62 -12.82 -5.67 -7.47
C PHE A 62 -13.93 -4.60 -7.38
N ALA A 63 -13.57 -3.31 -7.41
CA ALA A 63 -14.53 -2.21 -7.31
C ALA A 63 -15.59 -2.29 -8.41
N ASN A 64 -15.18 -2.48 -9.67
CA ASN A 64 -16.09 -2.58 -10.81
C ASN A 64 -17.04 -3.78 -10.70
N LYS A 65 -16.54 -4.95 -10.30
CA LYS A 65 -17.36 -6.18 -10.16
C LYS A 65 -18.42 -6.05 -9.06
N ASN A 66 -18.18 -5.17 -8.08
CA ASN A 66 -19.10 -4.97 -6.95
C ASN A 66 -19.87 -3.63 -7.03
N GLY A 67 -19.76 -2.89 -8.14
CA GLY A 67 -20.45 -1.62 -8.33
C GLY A 67 -20.05 -0.53 -7.33
N MET A 68 -18.77 -0.53 -6.90
CA MET A 68 -18.24 0.41 -5.90
C MET A 68 -17.39 1.50 -6.55
N ASP A 69 -17.54 2.72 -6.07
CA ASP A 69 -16.65 3.83 -6.43
C ASP A 69 -15.33 3.73 -5.67
N ILE A 70 -14.26 4.27 -6.27
CA ILE A 70 -12.94 4.37 -5.63
C ILE A 70 -12.72 5.80 -5.16
N THR A 71 -12.64 5.99 -3.84
CA THR A 71 -12.30 7.29 -3.24
C THR A 71 -10.78 7.48 -3.25
N ILE A 72 -10.30 8.60 -3.78
CA ILE A 72 -8.87 8.91 -3.84
C ILE A 72 -8.46 9.72 -2.62
N ILE A 73 -7.41 9.24 -1.92
CA ILE A 73 -6.76 9.95 -0.81
C ILE A 73 -5.27 10.10 -1.15
N ASP A 74 -4.84 11.36 -1.35
CA ASP A 74 -3.48 11.68 -1.79
C ASP A 74 -2.41 11.20 -0.79
N ASP A 75 -2.70 11.29 0.50
CA ASP A 75 -1.75 10.91 1.56
C ASP A 75 -1.39 9.42 1.60
N PHE A 76 -2.11 8.56 0.86
CA PHE A 76 -1.72 7.15 0.64
C PHE A 76 -0.76 6.94 -0.53
N ARG A 77 -0.29 8.01 -1.20
CA ARG A 77 0.70 7.90 -2.29
C ARG A 77 2.01 7.29 -1.81
N GLU A 78 2.79 6.76 -2.76
CA GLU A 78 4.13 6.24 -2.47
C GLU A 78 5.09 7.38 -2.11
N ARG A 79 6.16 7.05 -1.44
CA ARG A 79 7.27 7.94 -1.15
C ARG A 79 7.83 8.55 -2.44
N LYS A 80 7.95 9.86 -2.46
CA LYS A 80 8.74 10.53 -3.50
C LYS A 80 10.23 10.34 -3.19
N VAL A 81 10.97 9.69 -4.10
CA VAL A 81 12.41 9.46 -3.92
C VAL A 81 13.22 10.73 -4.18
N ASP A 82 13.02 11.32 -5.35
CA ASP A 82 13.62 12.58 -5.79
C ASP A 82 12.88 13.11 -7.03
N SER A 83 13.32 14.22 -7.62
CA SER A 83 12.87 14.72 -8.92
C SER A 83 13.49 13.97 -10.09
N CYS A 84 14.61 13.25 -9.86
CA CYS A 84 15.34 12.45 -10.84
C CYS A 84 15.31 10.96 -10.49
N TRP A 85 15.44 10.12 -11.51
CA TRP A 85 15.66 8.68 -11.33
C TRP A 85 16.99 8.42 -10.63
N ILE A 86 17.02 7.52 -9.64
CA ILE A 86 18.23 7.08 -8.96
C ILE A 86 18.58 5.64 -9.37
N GLU A 87 19.88 5.39 -9.62
CA GLU A 87 20.35 4.07 -10.05
C GLU A 87 20.45 3.10 -8.87
N ASP A 88 21.02 3.53 -7.74
CA ASP A 88 21.20 2.69 -6.55
C ASP A 88 20.04 2.85 -5.54
N PHE A 89 18.88 2.36 -5.95
CA PHE A 89 17.69 2.36 -5.10
C PHE A 89 17.86 1.50 -3.83
N THR A 90 18.65 0.44 -3.90
CA THR A 90 18.85 -0.48 -2.77
C THR A 90 19.61 0.20 -1.63
N SER A 91 20.75 0.82 -1.91
CA SER A 91 21.52 1.58 -0.91
C SER A 91 20.74 2.77 -0.37
N PHE A 92 20.02 3.49 -1.22
CA PHE A 92 19.14 4.59 -0.80
C PHE A 92 18.07 4.12 0.16
N SER A 93 17.36 3.03 -0.19
CA SER A 93 16.29 2.47 0.63
C SER A 93 16.81 2.02 1.99
N LYS A 94 17.97 1.33 2.01
CA LYS A 94 18.62 0.90 3.25
C LYS A 94 18.94 2.08 4.17
N LYS A 95 19.54 3.15 3.64
CA LYS A 95 19.82 4.38 4.40
C LYS A 95 18.55 4.99 5.00
N GLN A 96 17.45 5.02 4.24
CA GLN A 96 16.19 5.55 4.77
C GLN A 96 15.63 4.70 5.93
N TRP A 97 15.78 3.38 5.87
CA TRP A 97 15.34 2.50 6.96
C TRP A 97 16.26 2.56 8.20
N GLU A 98 17.55 2.87 8.00
CA GLU A 98 18.51 3.11 9.09
C GLU A 98 18.31 4.50 9.74
N ASP A 99 17.90 5.49 8.94
CA ASP A 99 17.60 6.86 9.37
C ASP A 99 16.30 7.36 8.71
N PHE A 100 15.21 7.35 9.46
CA PHE A 100 13.88 7.79 8.98
C PHE A 100 13.83 9.27 8.58
N THR A 101 14.85 10.07 8.91
CA THR A 101 14.95 11.48 8.51
C THR A 101 15.79 11.68 7.24
N TYR A 102 16.45 10.62 6.76
CA TYR A 102 17.26 10.69 5.54
C TYR A 102 16.39 10.84 4.29
N LYS A 103 16.73 11.80 3.44
CA LYS A 103 16.10 12.01 2.13
C LYS A 103 17.04 12.69 1.17
N LEU A 104 16.75 12.60 -0.13
CA LEU A 104 17.35 13.41 -1.17
C LEU A 104 16.68 14.79 -1.21
N SER A 105 17.27 15.74 -1.94
CA SER A 105 16.89 17.17 -1.91
C SER A 105 15.40 17.42 -2.19
N ASP A 106 14.82 16.71 -3.17
CA ASP A 106 13.44 16.89 -3.60
C ASP A 106 12.52 15.72 -3.17
N GLY A 107 13.04 14.82 -2.33
CA GLY A 107 12.35 13.62 -1.88
C GLY A 107 11.68 13.76 -0.52
N GLU A 108 10.97 12.70 -0.13
CA GLU A 108 10.41 12.52 1.20
C GLU A 108 11.28 11.56 2.03
N CYS A 109 11.43 11.82 3.31
CA CYS A 109 11.97 10.84 4.26
C CYS A 109 10.86 9.89 4.76
N LEU A 110 11.24 8.74 5.35
CA LEU A 110 10.25 7.77 5.82
C LEU A 110 9.37 8.32 6.96
N ALA A 111 9.89 9.23 7.78
CA ALA A 111 9.10 9.88 8.84
C ALA A 111 7.96 10.73 8.27
N GLU A 112 8.20 11.51 7.20
CA GLU A 112 7.18 12.30 6.50
C GLU A 112 6.11 11.38 5.89
N VAL A 113 6.53 10.31 5.21
CA VAL A 113 5.62 9.32 4.61
C VAL A 113 4.77 8.63 5.66
N GLN A 114 5.38 8.18 6.76
CA GLN A 114 4.67 7.55 7.88
C GLN A 114 3.63 8.51 8.47
N GLN A 115 4.01 9.75 8.76
CA GLN A 115 3.14 10.75 9.37
C GLN A 115 1.88 10.99 8.52
N ARG A 116 2.02 11.24 7.21
CA ARG A 116 0.85 11.50 6.34
C ARG A 116 -0.04 10.26 6.16
N ASN A 117 0.56 9.07 6.04
CA ASN A 117 -0.20 7.83 5.93
C ASN A 117 -0.99 7.52 7.22
N ILE A 118 -0.40 7.72 8.39
CA ILE A 118 -1.09 7.51 9.68
C ILE A 118 -2.20 8.55 9.87
N ALA A 119 -1.98 9.83 9.50
CA ALA A 119 -3.03 10.84 9.56
C ALA A 119 -4.22 10.50 8.64
N ALA A 120 -3.96 9.99 7.43
CA ALA A 120 -5.00 9.51 6.54
C ALA A 120 -5.73 8.27 7.11
N LEU A 121 -4.98 7.32 7.69
CA LEU A 121 -5.55 6.14 8.34
C LEU A 121 -6.44 6.54 9.52
N ASP A 122 -6.01 7.45 10.39
CA ASP A 122 -6.79 7.94 11.51
C ASP A 122 -8.12 8.56 11.07
N LYS A 123 -8.11 9.30 9.95
CA LYS A 123 -9.31 9.88 9.36
C LYS A 123 -10.27 8.82 8.86
N ILE A 124 -9.80 7.82 8.11
CA ILE A 124 -10.69 6.75 7.64
C ILE A 124 -11.24 5.90 8.78
N LEU A 125 -10.50 5.72 9.89
CA LEU A 125 -11.01 5.04 11.07
C LEU A 125 -12.13 5.82 11.78
N ASP A 126 -12.13 7.16 11.69
CA ASP A 126 -13.24 7.99 12.18
C ASP A 126 -14.46 7.94 11.23
N ASP A 127 -14.21 8.02 9.91
CA ASP A 127 -15.25 8.11 8.88
C ASP A 127 -15.96 6.77 8.63
N TYR A 128 -15.27 5.64 8.81
CA TYR A 128 -15.73 4.28 8.44
C TYR A 128 -15.71 3.30 9.63
N ARG A 129 -16.32 3.71 10.75
CA ARG A 129 -16.37 2.87 11.97
C ARG A 129 -17.11 1.58 11.72
N ASP A 130 -16.56 0.47 12.24
CA ASP A 130 -17.12 -0.88 12.17
C ASP A 130 -17.37 -1.40 10.74
N GLN A 131 -16.58 -0.91 9.79
CA GLN A 131 -16.64 -1.28 8.38
C GLN A 131 -15.38 -2.02 7.93
N ASN A 132 -15.47 -2.69 6.78
CA ASN A 132 -14.37 -3.34 6.10
C ASN A 132 -13.95 -2.50 4.89
N ILE A 133 -12.73 -2.02 4.87
CA ILE A 133 -12.23 -1.03 3.91
C ILE A 133 -11.05 -1.59 3.16
N VAL A 134 -11.02 -1.38 1.85
CA VAL A 134 -9.85 -1.62 1.00
C VAL A 134 -9.12 -0.32 0.75
N VAL A 135 -7.78 -0.34 0.86
CA VAL A 135 -6.91 0.80 0.54
C VAL A 135 -5.83 0.37 -0.44
N GLY A 136 -5.93 0.83 -1.70
CA GLY A 136 -4.86 0.69 -2.69
C GLY A 136 -3.65 1.53 -2.31
N SER A 137 -2.49 0.90 -2.14
CA SER A 137 -1.28 1.50 -1.58
C SER A 137 0.00 0.97 -2.26
N HIS A 138 1.14 1.22 -1.64
CA HIS A 138 2.47 0.98 -2.19
C HIS A 138 3.40 0.29 -1.21
N GLY A 139 4.54 -0.19 -1.70
CA GLY A 139 5.48 -0.98 -0.89
C GLY A 139 6.02 -0.21 0.30
N THR A 140 6.62 0.96 0.09
CA THR A 140 7.23 1.74 1.18
C THR A 140 6.17 2.39 2.06
N ALA A 141 5.13 3.00 1.48
CA ALA A 141 4.05 3.64 2.22
C ALA A 141 3.41 2.65 3.21
N LEU A 142 3.00 1.46 2.74
CA LEU A 142 2.43 0.40 3.59
C LEU A 142 3.41 -0.08 4.65
N SER A 143 4.68 -0.26 4.30
CA SER A 143 5.72 -0.71 5.23
C SER A 143 5.95 0.30 6.37
N THR A 144 5.85 1.61 6.10
CA THR A 144 5.93 2.63 7.16
C THR A 144 4.73 2.58 8.09
N ILE A 145 3.52 2.25 7.60
CA ILE A 145 2.34 2.05 8.45
C ILE A 145 2.56 0.84 9.37
N ILE A 146 3.08 -0.28 8.84
CA ILE A 146 3.39 -1.45 9.67
C ILE A 146 4.40 -1.08 10.74
N ASN A 147 5.51 -0.41 10.38
CA ASN A 147 6.55 0.02 11.32
C ASN A 147 6.01 0.98 12.40
N TYR A 148 4.97 1.77 12.11
CA TYR A 148 4.37 2.64 13.13
C TYR A 148 3.83 1.82 14.30
N TYR A 149 3.16 0.71 14.04
CA TYR A 149 2.55 -0.16 15.04
C TYR A 149 3.47 -1.28 15.52
N ASP A 150 4.39 -1.75 14.66
CA ASP A 150 5.35 -2.82 14.95
C ASP A 150 6.77 -2.34 14.60
N LYS A 151 7.50 -1.88 15.61
CA LYS A 151 8.86 -1.34 15.45
C LYS A 151 9.91 -2.39 15.05
N THR A 152 9.55 -3.67 15.07
CA THR A 152 10.44 -4.74 14.58
C THR A 152 10.43 -4.84 13.06
N PHE A 153 9.43 -4.26 12.38
CA PHE A 153 9.38 -4.19 10.92
C PHE A 153 10.35 -3.10 10.44
N GLY A 154 11.49 -3.52 9.94
CA GLY A 154 12.57 -2.67 9.45
C GLY A 154 12.95 -2.96 7.99
N TYR A 155 14.22 -2.67 7.65
CA TYR A 155 14.73 -2.86 6.29
C TYR A 155 14.66 -4.32 5.82
N ASN A 156 15.01 -5.28 6.68
CA ASN A 156 15.03 -6.70 6.28
C ASN A 156 13.63 -7.19 5.91
N GLU A 157 12.62 -6.89 6.73
CA GLU A 157 11.23 -7.24 6.48
C GLU A 157 10.69 -6.54 5.22
N PHE A 158 11.08 -5.28 5.01
CA PHE A 158 10.77 -4.54 3.78
C PHE A 158 11.41 -5.18 2.55
N ASP A 159 12.67 -5.59 2.63
CA ASP A 159 13.40 -6.22 1.52
C ASP A 159 12.79 -7.59 1.15
N ASP A 160 12.42 -8.37 2.18
CA ASP A 160 11.77 -9.68 2.00
C ASP A 160 10.45 -9.60 1.20
N ILE A 161 9.67 -8.51 1.38
CA ILE A 161 8.38 -8.35 0.67
C ILE A 161 8.50 -7.60 -0.67
N ARG A 162 9.69 -7.15 -1.06
CA ARG A 162 9.86 -6.31 -2.28
C ARG A 162 9.37 -6.99 -3.55
N HIS A 163 9.45 -8.31 -3.63
CA HIS A 163 8.99 -9.10 -4.78
C HIS A 163 7.48 -9.42 -4.76
N LEU A 164 6.79 -9.21 -3.64
CA LEU A 164 5.36 -9.50 -3.51
C LEU A 164 4.52 -8.36 -4.10
N MET A 165 4.05 -8.54 -5.32
CA MET A 165 3.19 -7.60 -6.04
C MET A 165 2.10 -8.34 -6.83
N PRO A 166 0.84 -8.34 -6.35
CA PRO A 166 0.31 -7.62 -5.19
C PRO A 166 0.60 -8.27 -3.84
N TRP A 167 0.46 -7.50 -2.76
CA TRP A 167 0.57 -7.96 -1.39
C TRP A 167 -0.53 -7.36 -0.52
N VAL A 168 -1.08 -8.13 0.43
CA VAL A 168 -2.19 -7.71 1.29
C VAL A 168 -1.77 -7.71 2.75
N VAL A 169 -2.11 -6.62 3.45
CA VAL A 169 -1.99 -6.53 4.90
C VAL A 169 -3.31 -6.04 5.49
N GLN A 170 -3.89 -6.84 6.37
CA GLN A 170 -5.09 -6.49 7.13
C GLN A 170 -4.68 -5.92 8.48
N PHE A 171 -5.24 -4.77 8.81
CA PHE A 171 -5.22 -4.18 10.15
C PHE A 171 -6.63 -4.24 10.71
N ALA A 172 -6.78 -4.79 11.94
CA ALA A 172 -8.04 -4.79 12.66
C ALA A 172 -7.96 -3.81 13.83
N PHE A 173 -8.96 -2.93 13.92
CA PHE A 173 -9.02 -1.87 14.93
C PHE A 173 -10.29 -1.93 15.77
N ASP A 174 -10.15 -1.62 17.07
CA ASP A 174 -11.24 -1.23 17.95
C ASP A 174 -11.16 0.29 18.19
N GLY A 175 -12.05 1.05 17.56
CA GLY A 175 -11.85 2.49 17.38
C GLY A 175 -10.54 2.76 16.65
N LYS A 176 -9.59 3.45 17.29
CA LYS A 176 -8.23 3.69 16.76
C LYS A 176 -7.16 2.77 17.36
N LYS A 177 -7.56 1.89 18.27
CA LYS A 177 -6.62 0.95 18.87
C LYS A 177 -6.40 -0.24 17.95
N LEU A 178 -5.16 -0.45 17.53
CA LEU A 178 -4.78 -1.64 16.76
C LEU A 178 -4.97 -2.90 17.63
N ILE A 179 -5.67 -3.88 17.09
CA ILE A 179 -5.88 -5.20 17.72
C ILE A 179 -5.01 -6.25 17.04
N GLN A 180 -4.88 -6.22 15.69
CA GLN A 180 -4.15 -7.23 14.96
C GLN A 180 -3.64 -6.71 13.62
N ILE A 181 -2.47 -7.23 13.20
CA ILE A 181 -1.95 -7.15 11.83
C ILE A 181 -1.86 -8.56 11.27
N LYS A 182 -2.42 -8.80 10.09
CA LYS A 182 -2.27 -10.04 9.33
C LYS A 182 -1.68 -9.73 7.95
N LYS A 183 -0.67 -10.49 7.55
CA LYS A 183 -0.01 -10.38 6.25
C LYS A 183 -0.38 -11.59 5.39
N TYR A 184 -0.73 -11.39 4.13
CA TYR A 184 -1.17 -12.46 3.22
C TYR A 184 -0.30 -12.46 1.97
N ASN A 185 0.36 -13.60 1.70
CA ASN A 185 0.99 -13.88 0.43
C ASN A 185 0.00 -14.65 -0.46
N LEU A 186 -0.56 -13.97 -1.45
CA LEU A 186 -1.60 -14.56 -2.30
C LEU A 186 -1.05 -15.56 -3.33
N PHE A 187 0.26 -15.64 -3.50
CA PHE A 187 0.90 -16.58 -4.42
C PHE A 187 1.12 -17.96 -3.79
N GLU A 188 1.12 -18.08 -2.45
CA GLU A 188 1.33 -19.35 -1.76
C GLU A 188 0.12 -20.30 -1.82
N ASN A 189 -1.08 -19.77 -2.10
CA ASN A 189 -2.32 -20.56 -2.16
C ASN A 189 -2.77 -20.88 -3.59
N SER A 190 -1.90 -20.72 -4.60
CA SER A 190 -2.22 -20.89 -6.02
C SER A 190 -1.84 -22.29 -6.54
N HIS A 191 -2.12 -23.34 -5.75
CA HIS A 191 -1.92 -24.75 -6.17
C HIS A 191 -3.23 -25.53 -6.09
#